data_d22072d22ea8169b92bd4a841dd1d288
#
_entry.id   d22072d22ea8169b92bd4a841dd1d288
#
_cell.length_a   1.000
_cell.length_b   1.000
_cell.length_c   1.000
_cell.angle_alpha   90.00
_cell.angle_beta   90.00
_cell.angle_gamma   90.00
#
_symmetry.space_group_name_H-M   'P 1'
#
loop_
_entity.id
_entity.type
_entity.pdbx_description
1 polymer ?
#
loop_
_entity_poly.entity_id
_entity_poly.type
_entity_poly.pdbx_seq_one_letter_code
_entity_poly.pdbx_strand_id
1 'polypeptide(L)'
;MPKLKEQLIVLLFFGFVTGLNAQLVNIESKRMQKDSVRFALKSDVLFDYTDTNGKYIFEIGTNVATQLKSKDLKKIFFFIGNFDLIRSQDQDFQNSWFFHLRYNQKLSNLFRLEAFVQNQNNTLLTITSRNLVGAGIRLKVISTEWSRLYLGNTYMYEIETSKETDQRFFNHRNSSYLSLSQAFDRTKLELTGTVYFQPLYDEIANHRILGQLKAELPITQIVSLSALYDYFYSSFSIAQGSDRSSQLKVGLTFNL
;
A
#
# COMPACT_ATOMS: atom_id res chain seq x y z
N MET A 1 9.91 28.85 -16.78
CA MET A 1 8.72 28.00 -16.93
C MET A 1 8.73 26.69 -16.10
N PRO A 2 9.53 26.52 -15.04
CA PRO A 2 9.40 25.34 -14.14
C PRO A 2 8.21 25.39 -13.19
N LYS A 3 7.77 26.57 -12.77
CA LYS A 3 6.68 26.73 -11.76
C LYS A 3 5.30 26.20 -12.18
N LEU A 4 4.99 26.20 -13.47
CA LEU A 4 3.68 25.75 -13.98
C LEU A 4 3.54 24.21 -13.96
N LYS A 5 4.64 23.49 -14.19
CA LYS A 5 4.65 22.01 -14.12
C LYS A 5 4.52 21.50 -12.69
N GLU A 6 5.13 22.20 -11.74
CA GLU A 6 5.00 21.85 -10.29
C GLU A 6 3.58 22.12 -9.77
N GLN A 7 2.95 23.19 -10.20
CA GLN A 7 1.57 23.53 -9.84
C GLN A 7 0.54 22.56 -10.46
N LEU A 8 0.78 22.10 -11.70
CA LEU A 8 -0.12 21.14 -12.37
C LEU A 8 -0.08 19.76 -11.71
N ILE A 9 1.07 19.33 -11.21
CA ILE A 9 1.23 18.06 -10.48
C ILE A 9 0.52 18.14 -9.12
N VAL A 10 0.58 19.26 -8.42
CA VAL A 10 -0.11 19.47 -7.15
C VAL A 10 -1.65 19.52 -7.34
N LEU A 11 -2.13 20.12 -8.44
CA LEU A 11 -3.57 20.23 -8.73
C LEU A 11 -4.22 18.89 -9.09
N LEU A 12 -3.47 17.98 -9.73
CA LEU A 12 -3.94 16.62 -10.05
C LEU A 12 -4.15 15.74 -8.81
N PHE A 13 -3.54 16.09 -7.67
CA PHE A 13 -3.63 15.32 -6.42
C PHE A 13 -4.78 15.72 -5.49
N PHE A 14 -5.41 16.89 -5.67
CA PHE A 14 -6.42 17.41 -4.72
C PHE A 14 -7.89 17.12 -5.09
N GLY A 15 -8.17 16.36 -6.15
CA GLY A 15 -9.48 16.27 -6.79
C GLY A 15 -10.51 15.26 -6.26
N PHE A 16 -10.23 14.42 -5.26
CA PHE A 16 -11.19 13.39 -4.85
C PHE A 16 -11.17 13.11 -3.34
N VAL A 17 -12.12 13.70 -2.63
CA VAL A 17 -12.42 13.31 -1.24
C VAL A 17 -13.92 13.13 -1.08
N THR A 18 -14.40 11.89 -0.98
CA THR A 18 -15.62 11.54 -0.19
C THR A 18 -15.63 10.04 0.14
N GLY A 19 -15.58 9.70 1.41
CA GLY A 19 -16.39 8.76 2.21
C GLY A 19 -16.09 7.26 2.21
N LEU A 20 -15.62 6.77 3.38
CA LEU A 20 -15.79 5.49 4.08
C LEU A 20 -14.85 4.30 3.77
N ASN A 21 -14.21 3.93 4.81
CA ASN A 21 -13.29 2.91 5.30
C ASN A 21 -13.18 1.54 4.61
N ALA A 22 -12.01 1.25 4.02
CA ALA A 22 -11.40 -0.09 4.01
C ALA A 22 -9.91 0.00 3.70
N GLN A 23 -9.09 -0.65 4.52
CA GLN A 23 -7.64 -0.60 4.39
C GLN A 23 -7.12 -1.77 3.56
N LEU A 24 -6.46 -1.48 2.47
CA LEU A 24 -5.57 -2.41 1.78
C LEU A 24 -4.16 -1.84 1.76
N VAL A 25 -3.20 -2.61 2.25
CA VAL A 25 -1.83 -2.11 2.41
C VAL A 25 -1.10 -2.10 1.08
N ASN A 26 -0.57 -0.94 0.72
CA ASN A 26 0.28 -0.76 -0.43
C ASN A 26 1.76 -0.94 -0.07
N ILE A 27 2.39 -1.90 -0.73
CA ILE A 27 3.77 -2.31 -0.48
C ILE A 27 4.77 -1.31 -1.03
N GLU A 28 4.42 -0.61 -2.11
CA GLU A 28 5.37 0.25 -2.82
C GLU A 28 5.76 1.50 -2.04
N SER A 29 4.83 2.06 -1.25
CA SER A 29 5.09 3.21 -0.37
C SER A 29 6.04 2.88 0.79
N LYS A 30 6.21 1.59 1.08
CA LYS A 30 7.08 1.10 2.15
C LYS A 30 8.49 0.77 1.65
N ARG A 31 8.73 0.81 0.33
CA ARG A 31 10.06 0.53 -0.23
C ARG A 31 11.05 1.62 0.10
N MET A 32 12.23 1.21 0.49
CA MET A 32 13.32 2.11 0.78
C MET A 32 14.10 2.43 -0.48
N GLN A 33 14.27 3.72 -0.74
CA GLN A 33 14.69 4.22 -2.04
C GLN A 33 16.22 4.22 -2.25
N LYS A 34 17.03 4.06 -1.19
CA LYS A 34 18.49 4.09 -1.32
C LYS A 34 19.02 2.79 -1.90
N ASP A 35 19.51 2.83 -3.14
CA ASP A 35 20.02 1.64 -3.83
C ASP A 35 21.27 1.04 -3.17
N SER A 36 22.11 1.84 -2.51
CA SER A 36 23.36 1.41 -1.85
C SER A 36 23.17 0.77 -0.47
N VAL A 37 22.08 1.04 0.22
CA VAL A 37 21.84 0.52 1.56
C VAL A 37 21.35 -0.93 1.48
N ARG A 38 22.06 -1.85 2.17
CA ARG A 38 21.73 -3.28 2.13
C ARG A 38 20.63 -3.67 3.10
N PHE A 39 20.65 -3.12 4.29
CA PHE A 39 19.62 -3.31 5.30
C PHE A 39 19.00 -1.96 5.62
N ALA A 40 17.68 -1.93 5.71
CA ALA A 40 16.96 -0.76 6.16
C ALA A 40 15.68 -1.21 6.86
N LEU A 41 15.32 -0.51 7.91
CA LEU A 41 14.13 -0.71 8.72
C LEU A 41 13.34 0.59 8.77
N LYS A 42 12.05 0.49 8.55
CA LYS A 42 11.12 1.61 8.62
C LYS A 42 9.92 1.21 9.46
N SER A 43 9.52 2.06 10.36
CA SER A 43 8.33 1.85 11.19
C SER A 43 7.44 3.08 11.13
N ASP A 44 6.14 2.88 11.00
CA ASP A 44 5.13 3.95 11.05
C ASP A 44 4.24 3.75 12.27
N VAL A 45 3.82 4.85 12.89
CA VAL A 45 2.70 4.92 13.84
C VAL A 45 1.76 5.98 13.31
N LEU A 46 0.56 5.54 12.92
CA LEU A 46 -0.43 6.37 12.23
C LEU A 46 -1.74 6.36 13.00
N PHE A 47 -2.46 7.48 12.96
CA PHE A 47 -3.74 7.68 13.61
C PHE A 47 -4.77 8.13 12.60
N ASP A 48 -5.99 7.62 12.74
CA ASP A 48 -7.18 8.12 12.06
C ASP A 48 -8.30 8.33 13.08
N TYR A 49 -9.06 9.38 12.90
CA TYR A 49 -10.27 9.67 13.66
C TYR A 49 -11.33 10.20 12.73
N THR A 50 -12.46 9.51 12.69
CA THR A 50 -13.62 9.91 11.91
C THR A 50 -14.83 10.02 12.84
N ASP A 51 -15.55 11.12 12.81
CA ASP A 51 -16.84 11.31 13.48
C ASP A 51 -17.91 11.64 12.43
N THR A 52 -19.03 10.89 12.48
CA THR A 52 -20.17 11.10 11.61
C THR A 52 -21.43 11.09 12.46
N ASN A 53 -22.00 12.27 12.72
CA ASN A 53 -23.21 12.44 13.50
C ASN A 53 -23.12 11.83 14.92
N GLY A 54 -21.98 12.00 15.59
CA GLY A 54 -21.71 11.46 16.92
C GLY A 54 -21.31 9.97 16.94
N LYS A 55 -21.21 9.31 15.80
CA LYS A 55 -20.62 7.98 15.66
C LYS A 55 -19.17 8.10 15.26
N TYR A 56 -18.27 7.74 16.16
CA TYR A 56 -16.84 7.83 15.89
C TYR A 56 -16.22 6.48 15.57
N ILE A 57 -15.18 6.54 14.75
CA ILE A 57 -14.22 5.45 14.53
C ILE A 57 -12.84 6.03 14.83
N PHE A 58 -12.10 5.38 15.69
CA PHE A 58 -10.72 5.69 16.01
C PHE A 58 -9.83 4.51 15.65
N GLU A 59 -8.74 4.77 14.96
CA GLU A 59 -7.79 3.74 14.55
C GLU A 59 -6.36 4.13 14.91
N ILE A 60 -5.61 3.19 15.48
CA ILE A 60 -4.16 3.26 15.63
C ILE A 60 -3.55 2.19 14.75
N GLY A 61 -2.82 2.60 13.74
CA GLY A 61 -2.08 1.72 12.85
C GLY A 61 -0.60 1.72 13.17
N THR A 62 -0.02 0.54 13.27
CA THR A 62 1.43 0.35 13.33
C THR A 62 1.91 -0.44 12.13
N ASN A 63 3.05 -0.03 11.58
CA ASN A 63 3.68 -0.71 10.46
C ASN A 63 5.15 -0.90 10.70
N VAL A 64 5.67 -2.05 10.29
CA VAL A 64 7.10 -2.34 10.23
C VAL A 64 7.42 -2.85 8.84
N ALA A 65 8.36 -2.19 8.17
CA ALA A 65 8.88 -2.60 6.88
C ALA A 65 10.39 -2.78 6.98
N THR A 66 10.90 -3.91 6.51
CA THR A 66 12.34 -4.16 6.46
C THR A 66 12.75 -4.63 5.08
N GLN A 67 13.91 -4.18 4.64
CA GLN A 67 14.50 -4.55 3.36
C GLN A 67 15.92 -5.08 3.57
N LEU A 68 16.19 -6.25 3.01
CA LEU A 68 17.52 -6.87 3.00
C LEU A 68 17.94 -7.13 1.56
N LYS A 69 19.12 -6.60 1.16
CA LYS A 69 19.70 -6.84 -0.17
C LYS A 69 20.89 -7.80 -0.05
N SER A 70 21.05 -8.65 -1.07
CA SER A 70 22.25 -9.47 -1.24
C SER A 70 23.52 -8.61 -1.39
N LYS A 71 24.70 -9.23 -1.23
CA LYS A 71 25.99 -8.53 -1.37
C LYS A 71 26.17 -7.91 -2.77
N ASP A 72 25.69 -8.58 -3.81
CA ASP A 72 25.73 -8.13 -5.21
C ASP A 72 24.59 -7.16 -5.57
N LEU A 73 23.72 -6.78 -4.62
CA LEU A 73 22.56 -5.90 -4.77
C LEU A 73 21.53 -6.34 -5.83
N LYS A 74 21.62 -7.62 -6.27
CA LYS A 74 20.71 -8.16 -7.29
C LYS A 74 19.44 -8.77 -6.70
N LYS A 75 19.50 -9.28 -5.46
CA LYS A 75 18.39 -9.89 -4.76
C LYS A 75 17.93 -8.99 -3.63
N ILE A 76 16.62 -8.82 -3.49
CA ILE A 76 16.02 -8.01 -2.43
C ILE A 76 14.92 -8.85 -1.78
N PHE A 77 15.03 -9.02 -0.47
CA PHE A 77 13.97 -9.52 0.39
C PHE A 77 13.32 -8.35 1.07
N PHE A 78 12.01 -8.31 1.06
CA PHE A 78 11.23 -7.22 1.60
C PHE A 78 10.10 -7.81 2.45
N PHE A 79 10.04 -7.43 3.72
CA PHE A 79 9.00 -7.84 4.65
C PHE A 79 8.22 -6.63 5.12
N ILE A 80 6.89 -6.74 5.20
CA ILE A 80 5.99 -5.77 5.81
C ILE A 80 5.07 -6.49 6.78
N GLY A 81 4.92 -5.94 7.97
CA GLY A 81 3.91 -6.28 8.94
C GLY A 81 3.12 -5.03 9.33
N ASN A 82 1.80 -5.07 9.20
CA ASN A 82 0.90 -4.05 9.74
C ASN A 82 0.02 -4.66 10.81
N PHE A 83 -0.30 -3.86 11.79
CA PHE A 83 -1.27 -4.17 12.81
C PHE A 83 -2.07 -2.91 13.11
N ASP A 84 -3.41 -3.02 13.02
CA ASP A 84 -4.32 -1.90 13.26
C ASP A 84 -5.31 -2.27 14.37
N LEU A 85 -5.46 -1.35 15.33
CA LEU A 85 -6.47 -1.39 16.38
C LEU A 85 -7.55 -0.40 16.01
N ILE A 86 -8.79 -0.89 15.92
CA ILE A 86 -9.93 -0.10 15.50
C ILE A 86 -10.97 -0.12 16.61
N ARG A 87 -11.41 1.06 17.04
CA ARG A 87 -12.49 1.24 18.01
C ARG A 87 -13.59 2.11 17.43
N SER A 88 -14.83 1.67 17.56
CA SER A 88 -16.00 2.48 17.22
C SER A 88 -16.91 2.62 18.45
N GLN A 89 -17.93 3.50 18.35
CA GLN A 89 -18.89 3.71 19.43
C GLN A 89 -19.72 2.47 19.73
N ASP A 90 -20.03 1.69 18.69
CA ASP A 90 -20.97 0.54 18.77
C ASP A 90 -20.25 -0.81 18.92
N GLN A 91 -18.93 -0.85 18.82
CA GLN A 91 -18.14 -2.08 18.85
C GLN A 91 -16.81 -1.90 19.57
N ASP A 92 -16.43 -2.89 20.35
CA ASP A 92 -15.10 -2.98 20.95
C ASP A 92 -14.00 -3.11 19.91
N PHE A 93 -12.74 -3.02 20.37
CA PHE A 93 -11.55 -3.08 19.52
C PHE A 93 -11.61 -4.22 18.51
N GLN A 94 -11.54 -3.87 17.25
CA GLN A 94 -11.35 -4.82 16.16
C GLN A 94 -9.91 -4.75 15.71
N ASN A 95 -9.29 -5.92 15.59
CA ASN A 95 -7.90 -6.02 15.14
C ASN A 95 -7.88 -6.35 13.66
N SER A 96 -7.01 -5.70 12.91
CA SER A 96 -6.62 -6.16 11.58
C SER A 96 -5.12 -6.35 11.51
N TRP A 97 -4.68 -7.30 10.69
CA TRP A 97 -3.26 -7.52 10.43
C TRP A 97 -3.01 -7.81 8.97
N PHE A 98 -1.77 -7.52 8.57
CA PHE A 98 -1.28 -7.75 7.25
C PHE A 98 0.20 -8.15 7.32
N PHE A 99 0.54 -9.27 6.70
CA PHE A 99 1.91 -9.73 6.55
C PHE A 99 2.21 -9.96 5.09
N HIS A 100 3.32 -9.43 4.61
CA HIS A 100 3.75 -9.59 3.23
C HIS A 100 5.26 -9.82 3.16
N LEU A 101 5.66 -10.89 2.50
CA LEU A 101 7.04 -11.19 2.18
C LEU A 101 7.20 -11.18 0.66
N ARG A 102 8.15 -10.41 0.16
CA ARG A 102 8.45 -10.30 -1.28
C ARG A 102 9.92 -10.52 -1.56
N TYR A 103 10.16 -11.30 -2.59
CA TYR A 103 11.46 -11.48 -3.21
C TYR A 103 11.52 -10.76 -4.54
N ASN A 104 12.63 -10.05 -4.82
CA ASN A 104 12.90 -9.41 -6.09
C ASN A 104 14.28 -9.83 -6.59
N GLN A 105 14.35 -10.22 -7.87
CA GLN A 105 15.57 -10.54 -8.57
C GLN A 105 15.82 -9.54 -9.71
N LYS A 106 16.90 -8.78 -9.66
CA LYS A 106 17.33 -7.92 -10.76
C LYS A 106 17.84 -8.81 -11.91
N LEU A 107 17.21 -8.72 -13.08
CA LEU A 107 17.63 -9.37 -14.31
C LEU A 107 18.47 -8.43 -15.18
N SER A 108 18.02 -7.17 -15.28
CA SER A 108 18.70 -6.10 -16.00
C SER A 108 18.50 -4.76 -15.27
N ASN A 109 18.93 -3.66 -15.87
CA ASN A 109 18.65 -2.34 -15.30
C ASN A 109 17.17 -1.97 -15.38
N LEU A 110 16.45 -2.52 -16.37
CA LEU A 110 15.02 -2.29 -16.58
C LEU A 110 14.16 -3.37 -15.90
N PHE A 111 14.51 -4.66 -16.06
CA PHE A 111 13.67 -5.80 -15.68
C PHE A 111 14.05 -6.38 -14.31
N ARG A 112 13.03 -6.72 -13.54
CA ARG A 112 13.12 -7.48 -12.28
C ARG A 112 12.04 -8.54 -12.25
N LEU A 113 12.35 -9.72 -11.72
CA LEU A 113 11.34 -10.71 -11.31
C LEU A 113 10.88 -10.40 -9.90
N GLU A 114 9.61 -10.63 -9.63
CA GLU A 114 9.01 -10.53 -8.31
C GLU A 114 8.26 -11.81 -7.96
N ALA A 115 8.36 -12.24 -6.71
CA ALA A 115 7.50 -13.26 -6.13
C ALA A 115 7.13 -12.83 -4.71
N PHE A 116 5.91 -13.17 -4.27
CA PHE A 116 5.45 -12.79 -2.94
C PHE A 116 4.47 -13.78 -2.35
N VAL A 117 4.40 -13.76 -1.03
CA VAL A 117 3.34 -14.36 -0.24
C VAL A 117 2.77 -13.31 0.71
N GLN A 118 1.48 -13.39 0.98
CA GLN A 118 0.76 -12.45 1.84
C GLN A 118 -0.32 -13.17 2.63
N ASN A 119 -0.47 -12.76 3.88
CA ASN A 119 -1.59 -13.12 4.73
C ASN A 119 -2.19 -11.85 5.33
N GLN A 120 -3.50 -11.75 5.35
CA GLN A 120 -4.18 -10.64 6.00
C GLN A 120 -5.52 -11.06 6.58
N ASN A 121 -5.92 -10.33 7.62
CA ASN A 121 -7.27 -10.26 8.15
C ASN A 121 -7.68 -8.79 8.10
N ASN A 122 -8.91 -8.51 7.74
CA ASN A 122 -9.42 -7.14 7.76
C ASN A 122 -10.90 -7.14 8.13
N THR A 123 -11.17 -6.74 9.35
CA THR A 123 -12.52 -6.76 9.90
C THR A 123 -13.44 -5.74 9.24
N LEU A 124 -12.90 -4.59 8.80
CA LEU A 124 -13.68 -3.55 8.10
C LEU A 124 -14.11 -4.00 6.69
N LEU A 125 -13.31 -4.86 6.05
CA LEU A 125 -13.62 -5.45 4.75
C LEU A 125 -14.42 -6.75 4.85
N THR A 126 -14.84 -7.14 6.08
CA THR A 126 -15.50 -8.43 6.33
C THR A 126 -14.69 -9.65 5.85
N ILE A 127 -13.36 -9.53 5.86
CA ILE A 127 -12.42 -10.58 5.48
C ILE A 127 -11.86 -11.23 6.74
N THR A 128 -12.22 -12.49 7.01
CA THR A 128 -11.65 -13.26 8.12
C THR A 128 -10.21 -13.67 7.82
N SER A 129 -9.93 -14.09 6.60
CA SER A 129 -8.59 -14.48 6.18
C SER A 129 -8.46 -14.35 4.67
N ARG A 130 -7.34 -13.76 4.23
CA ARG A 130 -6.98 -13.69 2.83
C ARG A 130 -5.51 -14.06 2.66
N ASN A 131 -5.26 -15.15 1.95
CA ASN A 131 -3.93 -15.65 1.65
C ASN A 131 -3.65 -15.47 0.17
N LEU A 132 -2.49 -14.92 -0.16
CA LEU A 132 -2.06 -14.68 -1.53
C LEU A 132 -0.69 -15.29 -1.77
N VAL A 133 -0.50 -15.82 -2.97
CA VAL A 133 0.81 -16.11 -3.54
C VAL A 133 0.85 -15.55 -4.95
N GLY A 134 1.92 -14.90 -5.32
CA GLY A 134 2.03 -14.32 -6.66
C GLY A 134 3.45 -14.21 -7.17
N ALA A 135 3.57 -14.12 -8.49
CA ALA A 135 4.83 -13.91 -9.18
C ALA A 135 4.61 -13.13 -10.47
N GLY A 136 5.63 -12.39 -10.89
CA GLY A 136 5.56 -11.60 -12.12
C GLY A 136 6.80 -10.78 -12.39
N ILE A 137 6.61 -9.75 -13.19
CA ILE A 137 7.69 -8.86 -13.65
C ILE A 137 7.45 -7.43 -13.19
N ARG A 138 8.55 -6.73 -12.97
CA ARG A 138 8.58 -5.31 -12.65
C ARG A 138 9.55 -4.59 -13.55
N LEU A 139 9.12 -3.47 -14.12
CA LEU A 139 9.91 -2.57 -14.94
C LEU A 139 10.30 -1.34 -14.11
N LYS A 140 11.58 -0.99 -14.09
CA LYS A 140 12.11 0.26 -13.53
C LYS A 140 12.24 1.26 -14.68
N VAL A 141 11.15 2.01 -14.95
CA VAL A 141 11.04 2.91 -16.12
C VAL A 141 11.85 4.18 -15.93
N ILE A 142 11.73 4.82 -14.74
CA ILE A 142 12.48 6.01 -14.36
C ILE A 142 13.23 5.71 -13.06
N SER A 143 14.48 6.13 -13.00
CA SER A 143 15.30 6.02 -11.80
C SER A 143 16.35 7.12 -11.78
N THR A 144 15.99 8.25 -11.24
CA THR A 144 16.88 9.37 -10.94
C THR A 144 17.05 9.49 -9.42
N GLU A 145 17.82 10.46 -8.97
CA GLU A 145 17.92 10.77 -7.53
C GLU A 145 16.59 11.25 -6.94
N TRP A 146 15.78 11.94 -7.76
CA TRP A 146 14.54 12.60 -7.33
C TRP A 146 13.27 11.86 -7.72
N SER A 147 13.31 11.06 -8.81
CA SER A 147 12.10 10.44 -9.37
C SER A 147 12.33 8.96 -9.66
N ARG A 148 11.34 8.13 -9.30
CA ARG A 148 11.32 6.70 -9.63
C ARG A 148 9.94 6.31 -10.10
N LEU A 149 9.87 5.66 -11.26
CA LEU A 149 8.65 5.13 -11.84
C LEU A 149 8.81 3.64 -12.09
N TYR A 150 7.88 2.89 -11.56
CA TYR A 150 7.80 1.44 -11.74
C TYR A 150 6.45 1.04 -12.33
N LEU A 151 6.49 0.07 -13.24
CA LEU A 151 5.34 -0.67 -13.71
C LEU A 151 5.53 -2.13 -13.31
N GLY A 152 4.50 -2.77 -12.80
CA GLY A 152 4.52 -4.18 -12.45
C GLY A 152 3.30 -4.90 -12.97
N ASN A 153 3.50 -6.16 -13.30
CA ASN A 153 2.42 -7.08 -13.65
C ASN A 153 2.72 -8.45 -13.05
N THR A 154 1.81 -8.95 -12.23
CA THR A 154 1.97 -10.22 -11.54
C THR A 154 0.69 -11.07 -11.66
N TYR A 155 0.87 -12.36 -11.83
CA TYR A 155 -0.17 -13.34 -11.55
C TYR A 155 -0.28 -13.54 -10.04
N MET A 156 -1.50 -13.71 -9.54
CA MET A 156 -1.80 -13.86 -8.13
C MET A 156 -2.87 -14.94 -7.94
N TYR A 157 -2.58 -15.92 -7.10
CA TYR A 157 -3.55 -16.88 -6.59
C TYR A 157 -4.00 -16.44 -5.19
N GLU A 158 -5.31 -16.37 -4.99
CA GLU A 158 -5.95 -15.84 -3.79
C GLU A 158 -6.88 -16.87 -3.17
N ILE A 159 -6.76 -17.06 -1.86
CA ILE A 159 -7.72 -17.79 -1.04
C ILE A 159 -8.30 -16.80 -0.04
N GLU A 160 -9.58 -16.49 -0.16
CA GLU A 160 -10.27 -15.51 0.69
C GLU A 160 -11.44 -16.20 1.41
N THR A 161 -11.56 -15.95 2.73
CA THR A 161 -12.67 -16.44 3.56
C THR A 161 -13.50 -15.25 4.01
N SER A 162 -14.80 -15.26 3.66
CA SER A 162 -15.77 -14.26 4.11
C SER A 162 -16.07 -14.43 5.60
N LYS A 163 -16.15 -13.31 6.33
CA LYS A 163 -16.53 -13.30 7.75
C LYS A 163 -18.02 -13.58 7.96
N GLU A 164 -18.86 -13.18 7.00
CA GLU A 164 -20.32 -13.31 7.12
C GLU A 164 -20.82 -14.70 6.80
N THR A 165 -20.24 -15.35 5.79
CA THR A 165 -20.74 -16.63 5.27
C THR A 165 -19.84 -17.81 5.60
N ASP A 166 -18.61 -17.55 6.13
CA ASP A 166 -17.52 -18.53 6.31
C ASP A 166 -17.16 -19.27 4.99
N GLN A 167 -17.59 -18.74 3.87
CA GLN A 167 -17.37 -19.31 2.55
C GLN A 167 -15.95 -18.98 2.06
N ARG A 168 -15.29 -19.96 1.45
CA ARG A 168 -13.97 -19.81 0.85
C ARG A 168 -14.09 -19.59 -0.65
N PHE A 169 -13.35 -18.59 -1.14
CA PHE A 169 -13.24 -18.25 -2.56
C PHE A 169 -11.79 -18.48 -3.00
N PHE A 170 -11.64 -19.11 -4.18
CA PHE A 170 -10.36 -19.41 -4.79
C PHE A 170 -10.28 -18.63 -6.11
N ASN A 171 -9.43 -17.64 -6.16
CA ASN A 171 -9.41 -16.67 -7.24
C ASN A 171 -8.05 -16.62 -7.94
N HIS A 172 -8.08 -16.54 -9.26
CA HIS A 172 -6.92 -16.26 -10.09
C HIS A 172 -7.01 -14.83 -10.58
N ARG A 173 -6.10 -13.95 -10.12
CA ARG A 173 -6.11 -12.52 -10.46
C ARG A 173 -4.84 -12.09 -11.17
N ASN A 174 -5.00 -11.15 -12.07
CA ASN A 174 -3.89 -10.29 -12.49
C ASN A 174 -3.71 -9.18 -11.44
N SER A 175 -2.49 -8.75 -11.19
CA SER A 175 -2.19 -7.56 -10.39
C SER A 175 -1.22 -6.69 -11.17
N SER A 176 -1.76 -5.71 -11.88
CA SER A 176 -1.00 -4.67 -12.57
C SER A 176 -0.88 -3.45 -11.68
N TYR A 177 0.30 -2.82 -11.63
CA TYR A 177 0.47 -1.61 -10.85
C TYR A 177 1.39 -0.58 -11.49
N LEU A 178 1.12 0.68 -11.16
CA LEU A 178 1.96 1.84 -11.41
C LEU A 178 2.39 2.42 -10.07
N SER A 179 3.69 2.64 -9.85
CA SER A 179 4.22 3.27 -8.65
C SER A 179 5.17 4.40 -9.02
N LEU A 180 4.87 5.60 -8.53
CA LEU A 180 5.68 6.81 -8.69
C LEU A 180 6.15 7.30 -7.33
N SER A 181 7.47 7.52 -7.19
CA SER A 181 8.03 8.21 -6.03
C SER A 181 8.75 9.47 -6.51
N GLN A 182 8.52 10.58 -5.81
CA GLN A 182 9.11 11.88 -6.10
C GLN A 182 9.64 12.51 -4.81
N ALA A 183 10.92 12.83 -4.79
CA ALA A 183 11.55 13.62 -3.75
C ALA A 183 11.72 15.08 -4.21
N PHE A 184 11.45 16.03 -3.30
CA PHE A 184 11.58 17.46 -3.56
C PHE A 184 12.74 18.02 -2.72
N ASP A 185 13.82 18.37 -3.38
CA ASP A 185 15.06 18.79 -2.68
C ASP A 185 14.86 20.01 -1.79
N ARG A 186 14.08 20.98 -2.24
CA ARG A 186 13.88 22.26 -1.53
C ARG A 186 13.10 22.09 -0.21
N THR A 187 12.09 21.24 -0.21
CA THR A 187 11.22 21.01 0.97
C THR A 187 11.57 19.73 1.71
N LYS A 188 12.43 18.89 1.12
CA LYS A 188 12.71 17.52 1.59
C LYS A 188 11.48 16.62 1.65
N LEU A 189 10.35 17.07 1.10
CA LEU A 189 9.13 16.28 1.00
C LEU A 189 9.34 15.10 0.05
N GLU A 190 8.93 13.92 0.48
CA GLU A 190 8.85 12.72 -0.36
C GLU A 190 7.39 12.34 -0.58
N LEU A 191 6.97 12.19 -1.84
CA LEU A 191 5.66 11.69 -2.23
C LEU A 191 5.81 10.33 -2.90
N THR A 192 5.02 9.35 -2.47
CA THR A 192 4.94 8.05 -3.14
C THR A 192 3.48 7.70 -3.40
N GLY A 193 3.12 7.62 -4.68
CA GLY A 193 1.80 7.20 -5.14
C GLY A 193 1.87 5.85 -5.84
N THR A 194 0.90 4.98 -5.58
CA THR A 194 0.77 3.69 -6.27
C THR A 194 -0.69 3.38 -6.53
N VAL A 195 -0.97 2.84 -7.71
CA VAL A 195 -2.29 2.35 -8.08
C VAL A 195 -2.15 0.92 -8.58
N TYR A 196 -3.02 0.04 -8.08
CA TYR A 196 -3.16 -1.35 -8.54
C TYR A 196 -4.49 -1.53 -9.25
N PHE A 197 -4.49 -2.34 -10.29
CA PHE A 197 -5.66 -2.88 -10.94
C PHE A 197 -5.59 -4.40 -10.89
N GLN A 198 -6.60 -5.04 -10.28
CA GLN A 198 -6.61 -6.47 -9.97
C GLN A 198 -7.88 -7.17 -10.46
N PRO A 199 -8.04 -7.41 -11.77
CA PRO A 199 -9.15 -8.19 -12.31
C PRO A 199 -8.96 -9.70 -12.07
N LEU A 200 -10.08 -10.44 -12.04
CA LEU A 200 -10.07 -11.88 -12.21
C LEU A 200 -9.69 -12.24 -13.65
N TYR A 201 -9.03 -13.37 -13.84
CA TYR A 201 -8.69 -13.84 -15.20
C TYR A 201 -9.90 -14.36 -15.97
N ASP A 202 -10.84 -14.99 -15.29
CA ASP A 202 -12.07 -15.57 -15.86
C ASP A 202 -13.20 -14.54 -15.97
N GLU A 203 -13.15 -13.45 -15.19
CA GLU A 203 -14.18 -12.41 -15.17
C GLU A 203 -13.55 -11.03 -14.96
N ILE A 204 -13.12 -10.35 -16.02
CA ILE A 204 -12.45 -9.04 -15.95
C ILE A 204 -13.35 -7.96 -15.31
N ALA A 205 -14.67 -8.09 -15.44
CA ALA A 205 -15.63 -7.21 -14.78
C ALA A 205 -15.52 -7.26 -13.26
N ASN A 206 -15.12 -8.40 -12.70
CA ASN A 206 -14.80 -8.56 -11.28
C ASN A 206 -13.34 -8.10 -11.04
N HIS A 207 -13.21 -6.85 -10.66
CA HIS A 207 -11.91 -6.24 -10.43
C HIS A 207 -11.85 -5.40 -9.15
N ARG A 208 -10.65 -5.21 -8.66
CA ARG A 208 -10.33 -4.31 -7.55
C ARG A 208 -9.37 -3.23 -8.03
N ILE A 209 -9.59 -2.01 -7.53
CA ILE A 209 -8.66 -0.88 -7.70
C ILE A 209 -8.19 -0.47 -6.31
N LEU A 210 -6.88 -0.42 -6.14
CA LEU A 210 -6.25 0.03 -4.90
C LEU A 210 -5.38 1.22 -5.23
N GLY A 211 -5.56 2.31 -4.51
CA GLY A 211 -4.75 3.51 -4.61
C GLY A 211 -4.12 3.84 -3.26
N GLN A 212 -2.88 4.28 -3.27
CA GLN A 212 -2.26 4.83 -2.06
C GLN A 212 -1.38 6.02 -2.44
N LEU A 213 -1.46 7.06 -1.62
CA LEU A 213 -0.57 8.20 -1.66
C LEU A 213 0.03 8.40 -0.28
N LYS A 214 1.35 8.36 -0.17
CA LYS A 214 2.09 8.67 1.04
C LYS A 214 2.90 9.95 0.85
N ALA A 215 2.78 10.87 1.79
CA ALA A 215 3.62 12.06 1.91
C ALA A 215 4.47 11.92 3.18
N GLU A 216 5.77 12.13 3.07
CA GLU A 216 6.71 12.09 4.19
C GLU A 216 7.53 13.38 4.21
N LEU A 217 7.50 14.09 5.34
CA LEU A 217 8.29 15.29 5.59
C LEU A 217 9.28 15.02 6.72
N PRO A 218 10.59 14.88 6.44
CA PRO A 218 11.60 14.67 7.46
C PRO A 218 11.66 15.82 8.46
N ILE A 219 11.55 15.50 9.76
CA ILE A 219 11.73 16.44 10.88
C ILE A 219 13.17 16.30 11.40
N THR A 220 13.66 15.07 11.50
CA THR A 220 15.02 14.75 11.88
C THR A 220 15.61 13.74 10.90
N GLN A 221 16.83 13.25 11.15
CA GLN A 221 17.43 12.19 10.33
C GLN A 221 16.69 10.84 10.46
N ILE A 222 15.97 10.64 11.57
CA ILE A 222 15.30 9.39 11.89
C ILE A 222 13.77 9.55 11.80
N VAL A 223 13.21 10.71 12.15
CA VAL A 223 11.78 10.94 12.30
C VAL A 223 11.24 11.81 11.18
N SER A 224 10.17 11.36 10.54
CA SER A 224 9.40 12.11 9.53
C SER A 224 7.94 12.24 9.98
N LEU A 225 7.32 13.37 9.68
CA LEU A 225 5.86 13.51 9.69
C LEU A 225 5.31 12.83 8.45
N SER A 226 4.26 12.04 8.60
CA SER A 226 3.68 11.27 7.51
C SER A 226 2.17 11.46 7.41
N ALA A 227 1.70 11.54 6.17
CA ALA A 227 0.30 11.44 5.82
C ALA A 227 0.12 10.32 4.79
N LEU A 228 -0.84 9.46 4.99
CA LEU A 228 -1.14 8.30 4.17
C LEU A 228 -2.60 8.32 3.78
N TYR A 229 -2.86 8.41 2.48
CA TYR A 229 -4.20 8.28 1.91
C TYR A 229 -4.32 6.95 1.19
N ASP A 230 -5.28 6.14 1.60
CA ASP A 230 -5.62 4.84 1.01
C ASP A 230 -6.97 4.94 0.31
N TYR A 231 -7.07 4.31 -0.86
CA TYR A 231 -8.30 4.16 -1.62
C TYR A 231 -8.49 2.70 -2.04
N PHE A 232 -9.69 2.19 -1.85
CA PHE A 232 -10.11 0.87 -2.29
C PHE A 232 -11.43 0.94 -3.04
N TYR A 233 -11.52 0.17 -4.11
CA TYR A 233 -12.74 -0.09 -4.85
C TYR A 233 -12.80 -1.56 -5.25
N SER A 234 -13.96 -2.18 -5.10
CA SER A 234 -14.26 -3.52 -5.63
C SER A 234 -15.53 -3.44 -6.46
N SER A 235 -15.46 -3.92 -7.70
CA SER A 235 -16.64 -4.02 -8.58
C SER A 235 -17.59 -5.14 -8.18
N PHE A 236 -17.16 -6.02 -7.28
CA PHE A 236 -17.92 -7.16 -6.77
C PHE A 236 -17.79 -7.22 -5.25
N SER A 237 -18.93 -7.17 -4.56
CA SER A 237 -19.00 -7.36 -3.11
C SER A 237 -19.38 -8.80 -2.78
N ILE A 238 -18.51 -9.51 -2.04
CA ILE A 238 -18.76 -10.88 -1.58
C ILE A 238 -19.69 -10.89 -0.38
N ALA A 239 -19.75 -9.78 0.34
CA ALA A 239 -20.56 -9.55 1.51
C ALA A 239 -21.25 -8.19 1.37
N GLN A 240 -22.21 -7.88 2.24
CA GLN A 240 -22.87 -6.56 2.28
C GLN A 240 -21.90 -5.41 2.67
N GLY A 241 -20.61 -5.62 2.46
CA GLY A 241 -19.54 -4.66 2.70
C GLY A 241 -19.50 -3.53 1.68
N SER A 242 -18.68 -2.52 1.94
CA SER A 242 -18.54 -1.36 1.08
C SER A 242 -17.78 -1.71 -0.19
N ASP A 243 -18.35 -1.39 -1.35
CA ASP A 243 -17.67 -1.52 -2.66
C ASP A 243 -16.55 -0.50 -2.81
N ARG A 244 -16.53 0.53 -1.99
CA ARG A 244 -15.57 1.63 -2.06
C ARG A 244 -15.23 2.15 -0.67
N SER A 245 -13.96 2.42 -0.45
CA SER A 245 -13.51 3.09 0.75
C SER A 245 -12.32 4.00 0.51
N SER A 246 -12.19 5.00 1.37
CA SER A 246 -11.01 5.85 1.43
C SER A 246 -10.69 6.20 2.87
N GLN A 247 -9.40 6.34 3.18
CA GLN A 247 -8.93 6.63 4.52
C GLN A 247 -7.71 7.55 4.47
N LEU A 248 -7.66 8.54 5.37
CA LEU A 248 -6.51 9.41 5.56
C LEU A 248 -5.96 9.21 6.98
N LYS A 249 -4.75 8.71 7.07
CA LYS A 249 -4.01 8.55 8.32
C LYS A 249 -2.89 9.57 8.41
N VAL A 250 -2.64 10.10 9.60
CA VAL A 250 -1.50 10.97 9.87
C VAL A 250 -0.70 10.44 11.05
N GLY A 251 0.60 10.68 11.07
CA GLY A 251 1.44 10.19 12.15
C GLY A 251 2.93 10.37 11.87
N LEU A 252 3.72 9.50 12.49
CA LEU A 252 5.17 9.54 12.44
C LEU A 252 5.73 8.30 11.75
N THR A 253 6.77 8.51 10.96
CA THR A 253 7.60 7.45 10.36
C THR A 253 8.99 7.53 10.97
N PHE A 254 9.51 6.37 11.39
CA PHE A 254 10.86 6.18 11.90
C PHE A 254 11.69 5.44 10.86
N ASN A 255 12.78 6.05 10.40
CA ASN A 255 13.73 5.51 9.43
C ASN A 255 15.01 5.09 10.16
N LEU A 256 15.30 3.78 10.26
CA LEU A 256 16.39 3.18 11.02
C LEU A 256 17.37 2.43 10.11
#